data_eca6b60666d147220a677cca3d8a9720
#
_entry.id   eca6b60666d147220a677cca3d8a9720
#
_cell.length_a   1.000
_cell.length_b   1.000
_cell.length_c   1.000
_cell.angle_alpha   90.00
_cell.angle_beta   90.00
_cell.angle_gamma   90.00
#
_symmetry.space_group_name_H-M   'P 1'
#
loop_
_entity.id
_entity.type
_entity.pdbx_description
1 polymer ?
#
loop_
_entity_poly.entity_id
_entity_poly.type
_entity_poly.pdbx_seq_one_letter_code
_entity_poly.pdbx_strand_id
1 'polypeptide(L)'
;MIDQDAPDASGFAGRDAARYKLSWPLFRAHLDAIAAAVSEPPVTGAELLAGAAGSGSWALTFDDGGASAVEIAAELSSRGWRGQFFVTTDRIGTPGFVSADELRALTRDGHLVGPHSHTHPQRMAACTPAQLVSEWQTSSDLLTDLLGVRPVVAAIPGGWYSDDVARAAAAAGIRVLYSSEPVRRVSVIDGCMVVGRFAMLDRSRAASAGALARGSVAPRARRWAARAVLRPVKAVSGPGYLKLRAALLTRRGR
;
A
#
# COMPACT_ATOMS: atom_id res chain seq x y z
N MET A 1 2.49 7.14 -4.19
CA MET A 1 3.23 8.42 -4.16
C MET A 1 3.08 9.13 -5.49
N ILE A 2 3.04 10.43 -5.47
CA ILE A 2 2.93 11.32 -6.62
C ILE A 2 4.19 12.16 -6.62
N ASP A 3 4.80 12.30 -7.70
CA ASP A 3 5.81 13.24 -8.12
C ASP A 3 6.79 12.59 -9.10
N GLN A 4 6.32 12.39 -10.34
CA GLN A 4 7.15 11.81 -11.39
C GLN A 4 8.19 12.82 -11.93
N ASP A 5 7.93 14.12 -11.73
CA ASP A 5 8.83 15.19 -12.19
C ASP A 5 10.00 15.39 -11.22
N ALA A 6 9.80 15.04 -9.92
CA ALA A 6 10.84 15.00 -8.90
C ALA A 6 10.70 13.72 -8.03
N PRO A 7 10.95 12.53 -8.59
CA PRO A 7 10.60 11.27 -7.94
C PRO A 7 11.33 11.03 -6.61
N ASP A 8 12.42 11.71 -6.36
CA ASP A 8 13.17 11.58 -5.10
C ASP A 8 12.75 12.62 -4.03
N ALA A 9 11.83 13.55 -4.37
CA ALA A 9 11.34 14.56 -3.43
C ALA A 9 10.31 14.02 -2.43
N SER A 10 9.68 12.87 -2.72
CA SER A 10 8.65 12.27 -1.85
C SER A 10 8.88 10.78 -1.66
N GLY A 11 9.05 10.35 -0.41
CA GLY A 11 9.25 8.95 -0.01
C GLY A 11 10.61 8.39 -0.43
N PHE A 12 10.72 7.08 -0.53
CA PHE A 12 11.98 6.42 -0.88
C PHE A 12 12.47 6.82 -2.28
N ALA A 13 13.78 7.08 -2.39
CA ALA A 13 14.44 7.44 -3.64
C ALA A 13 14.81 6.20 -4.48
N GLY A 14 15.15 6.43 -5.75
CA GLY A 14 15.71 5.44 -6.66
C GLY A 14 14.72 4.83 -7.63
N ARG A 15 15.26 4.16 -8.67
CA ARG A 15 14.50 3.65 -9.84
C ARG A 15 13.36 2.69 -9.49
N ASP A 16 13.55 1.85 -8.48
CA ASP A 16 12.52 0.88 -8.08
C ASP A 16 11.34 1.57 -7.41
N ALA A 17 11.59 2.58 -6.59
CA ALA A 17 10.56 3.41 -5.96
C ALA A 17 9.85 4.31 -6.98
N ALA A 18 10.60 4.93 -7.90
CA ALA A 18 10.06 5.84 -8.92
C ALA A 18 8.94 5.21 -9.76
N ARG A 19 8.98 3.90 -9.99
CA ARG A 19 7.94 3.16 -10.73
C ARG A 19 6.56 3.14 -10.06
N TYR A 20 6.51 3.39 -8.77
CA TYR A 20 5.28 3.47 -7.99
C TYR A 20 4.81 4.91 -7.78
N LYS A 21 5.52 5.88 -8.36
CA LYS A 21 5.18 7.30 -8.31
C LYS A 21 4.47 7.71 -9.59
N LEU A 22 3.30 8.30 -9.46
CA LEU A 22 2.51 8.79 -10.58
C LEU A 22 2.76 10.30 -10.74
N SER A 23 2.69 10.82 -11.97
CA SER A 23 2.57 12.26 -12.16
C SER A 23 1.18 12.74 -11.69
N TRP A 24 1.06 13.98 -11.27
CA TRP A 24 -0.21 14.57 -10.86
C TRP A 24 -1.32 14.43 -11.92
N PRO A 25 -1.07 14.74 -13.21
CA PRO A 25 -2.09 14.54 -14.25
C PRO A 25 -2.53 13.07 -14.36
N LEU A 26 -1.60 12.12 -14.29
CA LEU A 26 -1.92 10.70 -14.37
C LEU A 26 -2.71 10.23 -13.14
N PHE A 27 -2.36 10.70 -11.95
CA PHE A 27 -3.08 10.38 -10.72
C PHE A 27 -4.54 10.86 -10.79
N ARG A 28 -4.76 12.13 -11.15
CA ARG A 28 -6.10 12.69 -11.34
C ARG A 28 -6.89 11.93 -12.40
N ALA A 29 -6.27 11.61 -13.53
CA ALA A 29 -6.93 10.78 -14.55
C ALA A 29 -7.34 9.38 -14.03
N HIS A 30 -6.55 8.78 -13.11
CA HIS A 30 -6.95 7.54 -12.44
C HIS A 30 -8.18 7.75 -11.55
N LEU A 31 -8.20 8.82 -10.75
CA LEU A 31 -9.35 9.13 -9.89
C LEU A 31 -10.61 9.41 -10.70
N ASP A 32 -10.49 10.15 -11.80
CA ASP A 32 -11.61 10.43 -12.72
C ASP A 32 -12.14 9.16 -13.36
N ALA A 33 -11.26 8.26 -13.80
CA ALA A 33 -11.65 6.97 -14.34
C ALA A 33 -12.33 6.06 -13.30
N ILE A 34 -11.95 6.17 -12.03
CA ILE A 34 -12.62 5.47 -10.93
C ILE A 34 -14.00 6.11 -10.70
N ALA A 35 -14.10 7.43 -10.58
CA ALA A 35 -15.37 8.14 -10.36
C ALA A 35 -16.40 7.84 -11.47
N ALA A 36 -15.94 7.77 -12.72
CA ALA A 36 -16.79 7.37 -13.86
C ALA A 36 -17.20 5.88 -13.84
N ALA A 37 -16.53 5.07 -13.03
CA ALA A 37 -16.70 3.62 -13.02
C ALA A 37 -17.55 3.12 -11.86
N VAL A 38 -17.58 3.81 -10.72
CA VAL A 38 -18.25 3.42 -9.47
C VAL A 38 -18.92 4.64 -8.84
N SER A 39 -20.10 4.46 -8.26
CA SER A 39 -20.84 5.52 -7.57
C SER A 39 -20.48 5.62 -6.09
N GLU A 40 -20.17 4.48 -5.47
CA GLU A 40 -19.89 4.44 -4.04
C GLU A 40 -18.48 4.94 -3.72
N PRO A 41 -18.29 5.67 -2.62
CA PRO A 41 -16.95 6.10 -2.18
C PRO A 41 -16.08 4.91 -1.76
N PRO A 42 -14.75 5.08 -1.69
CA PRO A 42 -13.86 4.05 -1.17
C PRO A 42 -14.11 3.78 0.31
N VAL A 43 -14.04 2.51 0.69
CA VAL A 43 -14.10 2.10 2.09
C VAL A 43 -12.70 1.99 2.70
N THR A 44 -12.61 2.19 4.01
CA THR A 44 -11.38 1.95 4.78
C THR A 44 -11.35 0.52 5.32
N GLY A 45 -10.17 0.04 5.76
CA GLY A 45 -10.05 -1.23 6.45
C GLY A 45 -10.79 -1.28 7.79
N ALA A 46 -10.97 -0.13 8.43
CA ALA A 46 -11.79 -0.03 9.65
C ALA A 46 -13.28 -0.26 9.33
N GLU A 47 -13.78 0.30 8.25
CA GLU A 47 -15.15 0.05 7.76
C GLU A 47 -15.34 -1.40 7.28
N LEU A 48 -14.31 -2.00 6.70
CA LEU A 48 -14.30 -3.42 6.36
C LEU A 48 -14.46 -4.29 7.63
N LEU A 49 -13.73 -3.97 8.70
CA LEU A 49 -13.83 -4.66 10.00
C LEU A 49 -15.23 -4.49 10.64
N ALA A 50 -15.82 -3.32 10.50
CA ALA A 50 -17.17 -3.04 10.99
C ALA A 50 -18.29 -3.71 10.16
N GLY A 51 -17.94 -4.46 9.10
CA GLY A 51 -18.92 -5.10 8.23
C GLY A 51 -19.65 -4.16 7.28
N ALA A 52 -19.17 -2.92 7.14
CA ALA A 52 -19.77 -1.92 6.25
C ALA A 52 -19.41 -2.14 4.76
N ALA A 53 -18.49 -3.05 4.46
CA ALA A 53 -18.04 -3.32 3.09
C ALA A 53 -18.91 -4.41 2.43
N GLY A 54 -19.52 -4.08 1.30
CA GLY A 54 -20.27 -5.00 0.44
C GLY A 54 -19.39 -5.68 -0.62
N SER A 55 -19.99 -6.54 -1.45
CA SER A 55 -19.29 -7.31 -2.49
C SER A 55 -18.65 -6.45 -3.58
N GLY A 56 -19.11 -5.23 -3.78
CA GLY A 56 -18.58 -4.23 -4.73
C GLY A 56 -17.65 -3.21 -4.12
N SER A 57 -17.39 -3.24 -2.82
CA SER A 57 -16.56 -2.26 -2.15
C SER A 57 -15.12 -2.26 -2.68
N TRP A 58 -14.52 -1.09 -2.69
CA TRP A 58 -13.15 -0.83 -3.14
C TRP A 58 -12.46 0.14 -2.18
N ALA A 59 -11.15 0.17 -2.19
CA ALA A 59 -10.35 0.98 -1.29
C ALA A 59 -9.17 1.63 -2.03
N LEU A 60 -8.71 2.78 -1.54
CA LEU A 60 -7.49 3.45 -1.95
C LEU A 60 -6.45 3.37 -0.83
N THR A 61 -5.25 2.93 -1.18
CA THR A 61 -4.13 2.82 -0.23
C THR A 61 -2.88 3.47 -0.80
N PHE A 62 -2.13 4.12 0.07
CA PHE A 62 -0.90 4.84 -0.26
C PHE A 62 0.18 4.41 0.74
N ASP A 63 1.26 3.84 0.23
CA ASP A 63 2.32 3.26 1.06
C ASP A 63 3.48 4.27 1.28
N ASP A 64 4.40 3.90 2.16
CA ASP A 64 5.67 4.54 2.51
C ASP A 64 5.56 5.79 3.40
N GLY A 65 4.52 6.61 3.30
CA GLY A 65 4.41 7.87 4.04
C GLY A 65 5.23 9.02 3.46
N GLY A 66 5.39 9.06 2.13
CA GLY A 66 6.07 10.18 1.47
C GLY A 66 5.31 11.50 1.60
N ALA A 67 6.03 12.64 1.51
CA ALA A 67 5.51 14.00 1.69
C ALA A 67 4.29 14.32 0.81
N SER A 68 4.18 13.72 -0.39
CA SER A 68 3.02 13.87 -1.28
C SER A 68 1.70 13.34 -0.67
N ALA A 69 1.73 12.63 0.47
CA ALA A 69 0.51 12.13 1.12
C ALA A 69 -0.48 13.25 1.47
N VAL A 70 0.03 14.43 1.86
CA VAL A 70 -0.80 15.60 2.19
C VAL A 70 -1.62 16.08 1.00
N GLU A 71 -0.98 16.24 -0.15
CA GLU A 71 -1.64 16.69 -1.38
C GLU A 71 -2.59 15.63 -1.95
N ILE A 72 -2.20 14.34 -1.83
CA ILE A 72 -3.06 13.19 -2.18
C ILE A 72 -4.34 13.24 -1.33
N ALA A 73 -4.22 13.44 -0.03
CA ALA A 73 -5.33 13.50 0.89
C ALA A 73 -6.28 14.67 0.55
N ALA A 74 -5.73 15.85 0.27
CA ALA A 74 -6.52 17.01 -0.15
C ALA A 74 -7.30 16.74 -1.46
N GLU A 75 -6.67 16.12 -2.46
CA GLU A 75 -7.32 15.73 -3.72
C GLU A 75 -8.44 14.69 -3.47
N LEU A 76 -8.25 13.72 -2.57
CA LEU A 76 -9.29 12.76 -2.20
C LEU A 76 -10.44 13.42 -1.45
N SER A 77 -10.14 14.29 -0.48
CA SER A 77 -11.14 15.03 0.28
C SER A 77 -12.02 15.92 -0.60
N SER A 78 -11.44 16.56 -1.62
CA SER A 78 -12.21 17.36 -2.59
C SER A 78 -13.24 16.54 -3.38
N ARG A 79 -13.07 15.22 -3.42
CA ARG A 79 -14.01 14.26 -4.05
C ARG A 79 -14.95 13.60 -3.04
N GLY A 80 -14.88 13.94 -1.75
CA GLY A 80 -15.60 13.25 -0.68
C GLY A 80 -15.06 11.84 -0.40
N TRP A 81 -13.83 11.53 -0.79
CA TRP A 81 -13.22 10.23 -0.65
C TRP A 81 -12.23 10.18 0.51
N ARG A 82 -12.10 9.00 1.13
CA ARG A 82 -11.09 8.73 2.14
C ARG A 82 -10.02 7.79 1.59
N GLY A 83 -8.77 8.10 1.90
CA GLY A 83 -7.62 7.25 1.62
C GLY A 83 -7.09 6.56 2.88
N GLN A 84 -6.26 5.56 2.68
CA GLN A 84 -5.53 4.89 3.74
C GLN A 84 -4.04 5.06 3.49
N PHE A 85 -3.35 5.67 4.43
CA PHE A 85 -1.94 6.04 4.34
C PHE A 85 -1.12 5.17 5.28
N PHE A 86 -0.27 4.32 4.72
CA PHE A 86 0.60 3.42 5.47
C PHE A 86 2.00 4.00 5.52
N VAL A 87 2.49 4.27 6.74
CA VAL A 87 3.72 5.02 6.94
C VAL A 87 4.83 4.15 7.52
N THR A 88 6.05 4.33 7.01
CA THR A 88 7.28 3.78 7.58
C THR A 88 7.68 4.65 8.74
N THR A 89 7.51 4.16 9.97
CA THR A 89 7.50 5.04 11.15
C THR A 89 8.86 5.60 11.55
N ASP A 90 9.98 4.97 11.18
CA ASP A 90 11.31 5.54 11.38
C ASP A 90 11.62 6.71 10.42
N ARG A 91 10.77 6.93 9.42
CA ARG A 91 10.90 8.03 8.45
C ARG A 91 10.09 9.27 8.79
N ILE A 92 9.18 9.20 9.75
CA ILE A 92 8.33 10.33 10.13
C ILE A 92 9.18 11.55 10.46
N GLY A 93 8.90 12.69 9.81
CA GLY A 93 9.63 13.95 9.99
C GLY A 93 10.98 14.03 9.31
N THR A 94 11.42 12.99 8.58
CA THR A 94 12.65 13.07 7.79
C THR A 94 12.38 13.71 6.41
N PRO A 95 13.39 14.27 5.73
CA PRO A 95 13.20 14.89 4.41
C PRO A 95 12.53 13.93 3.41
N GLY A 96 11.48 14.43 2.73
CA GLY A 96 10.69 13.65 1.77
C GLY A 96 9.59 12.77 2.37
N PHE A 97 9.42 12.77 3.69
CA PHE A 97 8.37 12.02 4.39
C PHE A 97 7.49 12.94 5.23
N VAL A 98 6.28 12.46 5.52
CA VAL A 98 5.31 13.19 6.33
C VAL A 98 5.82 13.43 7.75
N SER A 99 5.48 14.58 8.31
CA SER A 99 5.70 14.95 9.70
C SER A 99 4.60 14.39 10.62
N ALA A 100 4.84 14.45 11.92
CA ALA A 100 3.84 14.11 12.94
C ALA A 100 2.56 14.95 12.84
N ASP A 101 2.69 16.24 12.57
CA ASP A 101 1.55 17.14 12.49
C ASP A 101 0.72 16.90 11.21
N GLU A 102 1.37 16.57 10.10
CA GLU A 102 0.69 16.15 8.87
C GLU A 102 -0.08 14.85 9.07
N LEU A 103 0.47 13.86 9.77
CA LEU A 103 -0.25 12.62 10.09
C LEU A 103 -1.48 12.87 10.97
N ARG A 104 -1.38 13.79 11.96
CA ARG A 104 -2.53 14.22 12.74
C ARG A 104 -3.59 14.92 11.88
N ALA A 105 -3.16 15.74 10.93
CA ALA A 105 -4.06 16.40 9.98
C ALA A 105 -4.78 15.38 9.11
N LEU A 106 -4.08 14.42 8.50
CA LEU A 106 -4.68 13.34 7.73
C LEU A 106 -5.78 12.61 8.51
N THR A 107 -5.53 12.32 9.79
CA THR A 107 -6.51 11.63 10.66
C THR A 107 -7.71 12.52 10.98
N ARG A 108 -7.50 13.82 11.27
CA ARG A 108 -8.60 14.78 11.48
C ARG A 108 -9.50 14.95 10.27
N ASP A 109 -8.92 14.86 9.07
CA ASP A 109 -9.63 14.97 7.80
C ASP A 109 -10.35 13.66 7.41
N GLY A 110 -10.33 12.65 8.30
CA GLY A 110 -11.06 11.40 8.16
C GLY A 110 -10.33 10.33 7.33
N HIS A 111 -9.07 10.56 6.94
CA HIS A 111 -8.25 9.53 6.33
C HIS A 111 -7.74 8.55 7.39
N LEU A 112 -7.48 7.30 6.98
CA LEU A 112 -6.91 6.30 7.86
C LEU A 112 -5.38 6.33 7.76
N VAL A 113 -4.71 6.38 8.91
CA VAL A 113 -3.26 6.22 9.02
C VAL A 113 -2.97 4.88 9.70
N GLY A 114 -2.00 4.14 9.16
CA GLY A 114 -1.57 2.85 9.70
C GLY A 114 -0.10 2.57 9.43
N PRO A 115 0.49 1.53 10.04
CA PRO A 115 1.90 1.22 9.86
C PRO A 115 2.20 0.56 8.51
N HIS A 116 3.34 0.95 7.92
CA HIS A 116 4.02 0.25 6.84
C HIS A 116 5.34 -0.36 7.36
N SER A 117 5.29 -1.04 8.51
CA SER A 117 6.37 -1.44 9.40
C SER A 117 7.14 -0.25 10.02
N HIS A 118 8.16 -0.56 10.84
CA HIS A 118 9.01 0.46 11.43
C HIS A 118 10.13 0.89 10.49
N THR A 119 10.98 -0.04 10.04
CA THR A 119 12.20 0.28 9.26
C THR A 119 12.09 -0.01 7.76
N HIS A 120 10.96 -0.54 7.29
CA HIS A 120 10.74 -0.94 5.91
C HIS A 120 11.73 -2.01 5.40
N PRO A 121 11.78 -3.22 6.02
CA PRO A 121 12.67 -4.28 5.55
C PRO A 121 12.41 -4.62 4.08
N GLN A 122 13.46 -4.74 3.26
CA GLN A 122 13.35 -5.07 1.84
C GLN A 122 12.58 -6.37 1.56
N ARG A 123 12.63 -7.32 2.48
CA ARG A 123 11.98 -8.63 2.41
C ARG A 123 11.43 -9.02 3.78
N MET A 124 10.30 -8.48 4.13
CA MET A 124 9.69 -8.74 5.44
C MET A 124 9.51 -10.24 5.72
N ALA A 125 9.12 -11.04 4.72
CA ALA A 125 9.02 -12.50 4.85
C ALA A 125 10.36 -13.23 5.12
N ALA A 126 11.50 -12.54 5.06
CA ALA A 126 12.82 -13.10 5.41
C ALA A 126 13.31 -12.67 6.80
N CYS A 127 12.56 -11.81 7.48
CA CYS A 127 12.86 -11.42 8.86
C CYS A 127 12.61 -12.58 9.83
N THR A 128 13.37 -12.63 10.90
CA THR A 128 13.11 -13.57 12.00
C THR A 128 11.80 -13.24 12.72
N PRO A 129 11.16 -14.18 13.43
CA PRO A 129 9.95 -13.91 14.20
C PRO A 129 10.10 -12.72 15.16
N ALA A 130 11.23 -12.60 15.85
CA ALA A 130 11.50 -11.49 16.75
C ALA A 130 11.57 -10.13 16.02
N GLN A 131 12.19 -10.10 14.83
CA GLN A 131 12.22 -8.90 13.99
C GLN A 131 10.83 -8.52 13.51
N LEU A 132 10.00 -9.49 13.08
CA LEU A 132 8.63 -9.24 12.64
C LEU A 132 7.79 -8.62 13.77
N VAL A 133 7.89 -9.17 14.97
CA VAL A 133 7.19 -8.63 16.15
C VAL A 133 7.66 -7.19 16.43
N SER A 134 8.98 -6.94 16.44
CA SER A 134 9.54 -5.61 16.67
C SER A 134 9.08 -4.61 15.62
N GLU A 135 9.09 -4.96 14.33
CA GLU A 135 8.64 -4.10 13.24
C GLU A 135 7.18 -3.64 13.41
N TRP A 136 6.28 -4.57 13.72
CA TRP A 136 4.86 -4.27 13.88
C TRP A 136 4.55 -3.59 15.21
N GLN A 137 5.15 -4.05 16.32
CA GLN A 137 4.89 -3.49 17.63
C GLN A 137 5.40 -2.05 17.74
N THR A 138 6.68 -1.82 17.38
CA THR A 138 7.28 -0.48 17.43
C THR A 138 6.52 0.51 16.56
N SER A 139 6.17 0.11 15.33
CA SER A 139 5.43 1.00 14.44
C SER A 139 4.01 1.31 14.94
N SER A 140 3.33 0.32 15.53
CA SER A 140 1.98 0.51 16.08
C SER A 140 2.01 1.37 17.34
N ASP A 141 2.99 1.19 18.22
CA ASP A 141 3.13 1.97 19.45
C ASP A 141 3.44 3.44 19.14
N LEU A 142 4.40 3.70 18.24
CA LEU A 142 4.71 5.06 17.79
C LEU A 142 3.50 5.79 17.20
N LEU A 143 2.71 5.11 16.36
CA LEU A 143 1.50 5.71 15.82
C LEU A 143 0.41 5.88 16.88
N THR A 144 0.33 5.00 17.87
CA THR A 144 -0.59 5.14 19.00
C THR A 144 -0.26 6.40 19.81
N ASP A 145 1.02 6.59 20.15
CA ASP A 145 1.48 7.76 20.89
C ASP A 145 1.25 9.07 20.12
N LEU A 146 1.42 9.02 18.81
CA LEU A 146 1.29 10.17 17.93
C LEU A 146 -0.17 10.57 17.65
N LEU A 147 -1.04 9.58 17.45
CA LEU A 147 -2.42 9.77 16.98
C LEU A 147 -3.47 9.60 18.10
N GLY A 148 -3.08 9.07 19.26
CA GLY A 148 -3.99 8.78 20.37
C GLY A 148 -4.90 7.57 20.18
N VAL A 149 -4.76 6.85 19.04
CA VAL A 149 -5.54 5.66 18.71
C VAL A 149 -4.63 4.59 18.12
N ARG A 150 -4.76 3.35 18.62
CA ARG A 150 -3.98 2.25 18.10
C ARG A 150 -4.43 1.85 16.70
N PRO A 151 -3.52 1.79 15.71
CA PRO A 151 -3.85 1.35 14.36
C PRO A 151 -4.27 -0.12 14.36
N VAL A 152 -5.38 -0.42 13.65
CA VAL A 152 -5.86 -1.78 13.44
C VAL A 152 -5.71 -2.24 11.98
N VAL A 153 -5.20 -1.37 11.11
CA VAL A 153 -5.01 -1.60 9.69
C VAL A 153 -3.57 -1.29 9.31
N ALA A 154 -2.92 -2.19 8.57
CA ALA A 154 -1.53 -2.05 8.15
C ALA A 154 -1.31 -2.51 6.71
N ALA A 155 -0.14 -2.19 6.14
CA ALA A 155 0.30 -2.74 4.85
C ALA A 155 1.73 -3.28 4.92
N ILE A 156 1.98 -4.37 4.17
CA ILE A 156 3.28 -5.06 4.15
C ILE A 156 4.24 -4.35 3.20
N PRO A 157 5.45 -3.95 3.67
CA PRO A 157 6.49 -3.38 2.84
C PRO A 157 6.89 -4.29 1.67
N GLY A 158 7.01 -3.72 0.47
CA GLY A 158 7.46 -4.44 -0.73
C GLY A 158 6.61 -5.64 -1.13
N GLY A 159 5.52 -5.94 -0.43
CA GLY A 159 4.58 -7.03 -0.71
C GLY A 159 5.17 -8.44 -0.54
N TRP A 160 6.15 -8.61 0.33
CA TRP A 160 6.72 -9.92 0.69
C TRP A 160 5.93 -10.53 1.85
N TYR A 161 4.83 -11.19 1.49
CA TYR A 161 3.94 -11.87 2.42
C TYR A 161 4.46 -13.25 2.84
N SER A 162 4.26 -13.58 4.11
CA SER A 162 4.22 -14.94 4.66
C SER A 162 3.20 -15.00 5.81
N ASP A 163 2.78 -16.17 6.20
CA ASP A 163 1.86 -16.33 7.34
C ASP A 163 2.49 -15.83 8.65
N ASP A 164 3.80 -15.92 8.80
CA ASP A 164 4.50 -15.39 9.99
C ASP A 164 4.44 -13.85 10.05
N VAL A 165 4.49 -13.18 8.90
CA VAL A 165 4.27 -11.72 8.82
C VAL A 165 2.87 -11.36 9.30
N ALA A 166 1.85 -12.14 8.90
CA ALA A 166 0.48 -11.90 9.32
C ALA A 166 0.26 -12.24 10.82
N ARG A 167 0.85 -13.33 11.32
CA ARG A 167 0.80 -13.68 12.75
C ARG A 167 1.42 -12.61 13.63
N ALA A 168 2.60 -12.11 13.24
CA ALA A 168 3.26 -11.02 13.98
C ALA A 168 2.44 -9.72 13.94
N ALA A 169 1.82 -9.39 12.82
CA ALA A 169 0.92 -8.25 12.71
C ALA A 169 -0.32 -8.41 13.60
N ALA A 170 -0.94 -9.61 13.62
CA ALA A 170 -2.06 -9.94 14.49
C ALA A 170 -1.69 -9.78 15.97
N ALA A 171 -0.51 -10.26 16.38
CA ALA A 171 0.00 -10.12 17.73
C ALA A 171 0.22 -8.66 18.16
N ALA A 172 0.56 -7.76 17.21
CA ALA A 172 0.66 -6.33 17.42
C ALA A 172 -0.71 -5.59 17.41
N GLY A 173 -1.82 -6.31 17.26
CA GLY A 173 -3.18 -5.75 17.26
C GLY A 173 -3.72 -5.38 15.88
N ILE A 174 -3.01 -5.66 14.80
CA ILE A 174 -3.48 -5.43 13.43
C ILE A 174 -4.58 -6.46 13.09
N ARG A 175 -5.69 -5.96 12.56
CA ARG A 175 -6.88 -6.75 12.21
C ARG A 175 -7.12 -6.80 10.70
N VAL A 176 -6.58 -5.84 9.94
CA VAL A 176 -6.56 -5.85 8.47
C VAL A 176 -5.13 -5.59 8.00
N LEU A 177 -4.58 -6.52 7.24
CA LEU A 177 -3.23 -6.45 6.70
C LEU A 177 -3.28 -6.48 5.18
N TYR A 178 -2.93 -5.37 4.55
CA TYR A 178 -2.86 -5.28 3.10
C TYR A 178 -1.56 -5.88 2.57
N SER A 179 -1.67 -6.84 1.67
CA SER A 179 -0.56 -7.40 0.90
C SER A 179 -0.52 -6.79 -0.51
N SER A 180 0.55 -7.05 -1.27
CA SER A 180 0.62 -6.69 -2.70
C SER A 180 0.25 -7.86 -3.62
N GLU A 181 -0.38 -8.92 -3.09
CA GLU A 181 -0.88 -10.01 -3.90
C GLU A 181 -2.14 -9.54 -4.66
N PRO A 182 -2.18 -9.65 -6.01
CA PRO A 182 -3.30 -9.16 -6.81
C PRO A 182 -4.48 -10.14 -6.78
N VAL A 183 -4.97 -10.44 -5.61
CA VAL A 183 -6.08 -11.38 -5.36
C VAL A 183 -7.23 -10.69 -4.64
N ARG A 184 -8.45 -11.21 -4.83
CA ARG A 184 -9.65 -10.74 -4.13
C ARG A 184 -9.98 -11.58 -2.90
N ARG A 185 -9.40 -12.77 -2.83
CA ARG A 185 -9.67 -13.66 -1.69
C ARG A 185 -9.05 -13.03 -0.45
N VAL A 186 -9.86 -12.86 0.56
CA VAL A 186 -9.42 -12.53 1.91
C VAL A 186 -9.12 -13.84 2.63
N SER A 187 -7.96 -13.95 3.23
CA SER A 187 -7.63 -15.01 4.21
C SER A 187 -7.60 -14.42 5.60
N VAL A 188 -7.75 -15.25 6.60
CA VAL A 188 -7.70 -14.84 8.02
C VAL A 188 -6.61 -15.65 8.71
N ILE A 189 -5.68 -14.96 9.36
CA ILE A 189 -4.59 -15.55 10.15
C ILE A 189 -4.64 -14.94 11.54
N ASP A 190 -4.87 -15.74 12.56
CA ASP A 190 -4.97 -15.32 13.97
C ASP A 190 -5.91 -14.11 14.18
N GLY A 191 -7.03 -14.13 13.45
CA GLY A 191 -8.02 -13.05 13.49
C GLY A 191 -7.64 -11.78 12.71
N CYS A 192 -6.51 -11.76 11.99
CA CYS A 192 -6.13 -10.70 11.07
C CYS A 192 -6.57 -11.04 9.64
N MET A 193 -7.36 -10.20 9.01
CA MET A 193 -7.75 -10.33 7.61
C MET A 193 -6.61 -9.90 6.70
N VAL A 194 -6.14 -10.81 5.84
CA VAL A 194 -5.13 -10.51 4.82
C VAL A 194 -5.82 -10.21 3.50
N VAL A 195 -5.66 -8.98 3.03
CA VAL A 195 -6.35 -8.43 1.85
C VAL A 195 -5.35 -8.17 0.74
N GLY A 196 -5.63 -8.67 -0.47
CA GLY A 196 -4.82 -8.41 -1.65
C GLY A 196 -5.03 -7.02 -2.24
N ARG A 197 -4.01 -6.49 -2.96
CA ARG A 197 -4.07 -5.17 -3.61
C ARG A 197 -3.56 -5.20 -5.04
N PHE A 198 -4.01 -4.23 -5.82
CA PHE A 198 -3.58 -4.02 -7.21
C PHE A 198 -2.77 -2.72 -7.30
N ALA A 199 -1.44 -2.82 -7.27
CA ALA A 199 -0.57 -1.64 -7.36
C ALA A 199 -0.75 -0.91 -8.71
N MET A 200 -0.86 0.42 -8.66
CA MET A 200 -0.78 1.28 -9.83
C MET A 200 0.68 1.72 -10.02
N LEU A 201 1.15 1.68 -11.25
CA LEU A 201 2.52 2.03 -11.63
C LEU A 201 2.50 3.26 -12.55
N ASP A 202 3.65 3.89 -12.72
CA ASP A 202 3.88 5.03 -13.62
C ASP A 202 3.30 4.88 -15.03
N ARG A 203 3.26 3.62 -15.52
CA ARG A 203 2.73 3.25 -16.85
C ARG A 203 1.32 2.66 -16.84
N SER A 204 0.64 2.70 -15.69
CA SER A 204 -0.73 2.17 -15.60
C SER A 204 -1.71 3.12 -16.28
N ARG A 205 -2.54 2.58 -17.18
CA ARG A 205 -3.59 3.36 -17.84
C ARG A 205 -4.70 3.73 -16.86
N ALA A 206 -5.22 4.95 -16.96
CA ALA A 206 -6.33 5.42 -16.12
C ALA A 206 -7.56 4.49 -16.19
N ALA A 207 -7.94 4.03 -17.38
CA ALA A 207 -9.02 3.07 -17.57
C ALA A 207 -8.84 1.76 -16.77
N SER A 208 -7.59 1.37 -16.47
CA SER A 208 -7.32 0.20 -15.62
C SER A 208 -7.70 0.44 -14.16
N ALA A 209 -7.59 1.67 -13.67
CA ALA A 209 -8.00 2.02 -12.30
C ALA A 209 -9.52 1.89 -12.15
N GLY A 210 -10.30 2.49 -13.05
CA GLY A 210 -11.75 2.35 -13.06
C GLY A 210 -12.22 0.90 -13.23
N ALA A 211 -11.58 0.12 -14.12
CA ALA A 211 -11.91 -1.28 -14.30
C ALA A 211 -11.61 -2.13 -13.04
N LEU A 212 -10.54 -1.84 -12.31
CA LEU A 212 -10.22 -2.51 -11.04
C LEU A 212 -11.22 -2.14 -9.95
N ALA A 213 -11.60 -0.87 -9.83
CA ALA A 213 -12.61 -0.41 -8.87
C ALA A 213 -13.96 -1.09 -9.09
N ARG A 214 -14.43 -1.19 -10.35
CA ARG A 214 -15.66 -1.96 -10.72
C ARG A 214 -15.54 -3.47 -10.47
N GLY A 215 -14.41 -3.96 -10.12
CA GLY A 215 -14.24 -5.39 -9.94
C GLY A 215 -14.04 -6.21 -11.22
N SER A 216 -13.66 -5.59 -12.36
CA SER A 216 -13.43 -6.29 -13.63
C SER A 216 -12.38 -7.40 -13.54
N VAL A 217 -12.65 -8.55 -14.17
CA VAL A 217 -11.79 -9.75 -14.08
C VAL A 217 -10.53 -9.61 -14.95
N ALA A 218 -10.62 -9.03 -16.15
CA ALA A 218 -9.54 -9.01 -17.13
C ALA A 218 -8.24 -8.32 -16.66
N PRO A 219 -8.26 -7.10 -16.07
CA PRO A 219 -7.04 -6.49 -15.53
C PRO A 219 -6.42 -7.31 -14.39
N ARG A 220 -7.25 -7.99 -13.60
CA ARG A 220 -6.83 -8.84 -12.48
C ARG A 220 -6.14 -10.11 -12.96
N ALA A 221 -6.75 -10.82 -13.91
CA ALA A 221 -6.21 -12.04 -14.50
C ALA A 221 -4.83 -11.78 -15.13
N ARG A 222 -4.64 -10.69 -15.86
CA ARG A 222 -3.34 -10.29 -16.44
C ARG A 222 -2.29 -10.06 -15.37
N ARG A 223 -2.62 -9.39 -14.27
CA ARG A 223 -1.68 -9.13 -13.17
C ARG A 223 -1.36 -10.40 -12.39
N TRP A 224 -2.35 -11.26 -12.16
CA TRP A 224 -2.17 -12.56 -11.53
C TRP A 224 -1.25 -13.45 -12.39
N ALA A 225 -1.51 -13.57 -13.67
CA ALA A 225 -0.68 -14.37 -14.59
C ALA A 225 0.77 -13.87 -14.65
N ALA A 226 0.99 -12.57 -14.75
CA ALA A 226 2.34 -11.98 -14.73
C ALA A 226 3.08 -12.29 -13.41
N ARG A 227 2.36 -12.35 -12.29
CA ARG A 227 2.95 -12.67 -10.98
C ARG A 227 3.14 -14.17 -10.77
N ALA A 228 2.23 -15.01 -11.27
CA ALA A 228 2.34 -16.46 -11.22
C ALA A 228 3.59 -16.97 -11.95
N VAL A 229 3.94 -16.40 -13.10
CA VAL A 229 5.18 -16.69 -13.83
C VAL A 229 6.43 -16.33 -13.02
N LEU A 230 6.36 -15.29 -12.19
CA LEU A 230 7.50 -14.83 -11.38
C LEU A 230 7.59 -15.52 -10.00
N ARG A 231 6.54 -16.22 -9.55
CA ARG A 231 6.52 -16.88 -8.23
C ARG A 231 7.63 -17.91 -8.04
N PRO A 232 7.83 -18.89 -8.97
CA PRO A 232 8.89 -19.89 -8.81
C PRO A 232 10.29 -19.26 -8.81
N VAL A 233 10.49 -18.20 -9.60
CA VAL A 233 11.77 -17.46 -9.65
C VAL A 233 12.01 -16.72 -8.33
N LYS A 234 10.97 -16.20 -7.68
CA LYS A 234 11.04 -15.59 -6.34
C LYS A 234 11.46 -16.60 -5.27
N ALA A 235 10.94 -17.83 -5.34
CA ALA A 235 11.20 -18.86 -4.33
C ALA A 235 12.65 -19.40 -4.39
N VAL A 236 13.22 -19.48 -5.59
CA VAL A 236 14.51 -20.18 -5.81
C VAL A 236 15.72 -19.24 -5.83
N SER A 237 15.57 -17.97 -6.18
CA SER A 237 16.73 -17.17 -6.58
C SER A 237 17.11 -16.00 -5.63
N GLY A 238 16.75 -16.00 -4.35
CA GLY A 238 17.29 -15.06 -3.37
C GLY A 238 17.78 -13.70 -3.96
N PRO A 239 19.08 -13.36 -3.81
CA PRO A 239 19.67 -12.14 -4.39
C PRO A 239 19.67 -12.11 -5.94
N GLY A 240 19.68 -13.27 -6.59
CA GLY A 240 19.62 -13.39 -8.07
C GLY A 240 18.28 -12.93 -8.64
N TYR A 241 17.18 -13.08 -7.90
CA TYR A 241 15.87 -12.59 -8.33
C TYR A 241 15.83 -11.06 -8.45
N LEU A 242 16.46 -10.33 -7.55
CA LEU A 242 16.52 -8.87 -7.63
C LEU A 242 17.26 -8.42 -8.88
N LYS A 243 18.36 -9.11 -9.23
CA LYS A 243 19.13 -8.86 -10.48
C LYS A 243 18.32 -9.22 -11.73
N LEU A 244 17.64 -10.38 -11.72
CA LEU A 244 16.80 -10.82 -12.85
C LEU A 244 15.56 -9.92 -13.02
N ARG A 245 14.94 -9.52 -11.92
CA ARG A 245 13.83 -8.53 -11.91
C ARG A 245 14.28 -7.21 -12.51
N ALA A 246 15.42 -6.68 -12.07
CA ALA A 246 16.01 -5.45 -12.62
C ALA A 246 16.29 -5.59 -14.12
N ALA A 247 16.89 -6.70 -14.58
CA ALA A 247 17.20 -6.95 -15.98
C ALA A 247 15.97 -7.10 -16.88
N LEU A 248 14.92 -7.80 -16.41
CA LEU A 248 13.65 -7.95 -17.13
C LEU A 248 12.88 -6.63 -17.24
N LEU A 249 13.06 -5.74 -16.28
CA LEU A 249 12.41 -4.45 -16.24
C LEU A 249 13.14 -3.41 -17.11
N THR A 250 14.46 -3.55 -17.29
CA THR A 250 15.27 -2.73 -18.21
C THR A 250 15.09 -3.11 -19.68
N ARG A 251 14.85 -4.41 -20.01
CA ARG A 251 14.62 -4.86 -21.39
C ARG A 251 13.27 -4.46 -22.01
N ARG A 252 12.29 -4.04 -21.22
CA ARG A 252 10.98 -3.56 -21.72
C ARG A 252 10.93 -2.05 -22.00
N GLY A 253 12.05 -1.37 -21.96
CA GLY A 253 12.22 0.07 -22.22
C GLY A 253 12.95 0.40 -23.53
N ARG A 254 13.05 -0.55 -24.46
CA ARG A 254 13.46 -0.28 -25.85
C ARG A 254 12.32 -0.60 -26.80
#